data_83ab66be36b82b0ceb2c7b0253f1d3e6
#
_entry.id   83ab66be36b82b0ceb2c7b0253f1d3e6
#
_cell.length_a   1.000
_cell.length_b   1.000
_cell.length_c   1.000
_cell.angle_alpha   90.00
_cell.angle_beta   90.00
_cell.angle_gamma   90.00
#
_symmetry.space_group_name_H-M   'P 1'
#
loop_
_entity.id
_entity.type
_entity.pdbx_description
1 polymer ?
#
loop_
_entity_poly.entity_id
_entity_poly.type
_entity_poly.pdbx_seq_one_letter_code
_entity_poly.pdbx_strand_id
1 'polypeptide(L)'
;MDGEDGKLAGILEFYGINFIGPRLEASVMSFNKVLTKKLCELCAVPSLPYEVLKRGDKLGLSLPAILKPARLGSSIGVQIVREPSELEYACDVGFEFDDTLLAEPFIEGIREFNLAGFKAGDEFHFSMIEEPKKTAFLDFEQKYLSFSGESRKRSADIDTSTQNELKDAFRRIYETGGFDGALIRCDFFYHEGKVYLNEINPNPGSLANYLFADFTAEIECLAKHLPKPKQIKVEYNFINEINGQKGKMG
;
A
#
# COMPACT_ATOMS: atom_id res chain seq x y z
N MET A 1 -5.06 1.37 -11.94
CA MET A 1 -3.62 1.53 -11.65
C MET A 1 -3.13 2.93 -11.94
N ASP A 2 -3.82 3.64 -12.78
CA ASP A 2 -3.48 5.03 -13.08
C ASP A 2 -3.75 5.89 -11.84
N GLY A 3 -2.68 6.42 -11.26
CA GLY A 3 -2.73 7.27 -10.08
C GLY A 3 -2.16 6.67 -8.79
N GLU A 4 -1.90 5.35 -8.72
CA GLU A 4 -1.30 4.72 -7.54
C GLU A 4 0.23 4.63 -7.62
N ASP A 5 0.78 4.63 -8.85
CA ASP A 5 2.22 4.46 -9.12
C ASP A 5 3.05 5.75 -8.95
N GLY A 6 2.42 6.83 -8.51
CA GLY A 6 3.05 8.13 -8.26
C GLY A 6 3.16 9.05 -9.47
N LYS A 7 2.93 8.58 -10.69
CA LYS A 7 3.08 9.44 -11.90
C LYS A 7 2.13 10.63 -11.88
N LEU A 8 0.85 10.40 -11.58
CA LEU A 8 -0.14 11.47 -11.47
C LEU A 8 0.20 12.41 -10.32
N ALA A 9 0.54 11.87 -9.15
CA ALA A 9 0.96 12.66 -8.00
C ALA A 9 2.16 13.56 -8.35
N GLY A 10 3.19 13.01 -9.02
CA GLY A 10 4.36 13.79 -9.45
C GLY A 10 4.02 14.92 -10.42
N ILE A 11 3.06 14.71 -11.35
CA ILE A 11 2.58 15.77 -12.25
C ILE A 11 1.89 16.88 -11.46
N LEU A 12 0.99 16.53 -10.54
CA LEU A 12 0.27 17.50 -9.72
C LEU A 12 1.22 18.31 -8.83
N GLU A 13 2.20 17.64 -8.22
CA GLU A 13 3.23 18.30 -7.41
C GLU A 13 4.12 19.22 -8.25
N PHE A 14 4.52 18.81 -9.46
CA PHE A 14 5.30 19.63 -10.37
C PHE A 14 4.59 20.95 -10.72
N TYR A 15 3.27 20.91 -10.91
CA TYR A 15 2.49 22.09 -11.19
C TYR A 15 2.02 22.84 -9.92
N GLY A 16 2.37 22.39 -8.72
CA GLY A 16 1.95 22.99 -7.46
C GLY A 16 0.45 22.88 -7.20
N ILE A 17 -0.21 21.89 -7.81
CA ILE A 17 -1.64 21.63 -7.62
C ILE A 17 -1.82 20.87 -6.32
N ASN A 18 -2.64 21.39 -5.42
CA ASN A 18 -2.97 20.70 -4.18
C ASN A 18 -4.10 19.68 -4.43
N PHE A 19 -3.98 18.49 -3.82
CA PHE A 19 -4.93 17.40 -4.04
C PHE A 19 -5.03 16.49 -2.81
N ILE A 20 -6.16 15.81 -2.67
CA ILE A 20 -6.33 14.71 -1.73
C ILE A 20 -5.71 13.46 -2.36
N GLY A 21 -4.75 12.86 -1.68
CA GLY A 21 -4.06 11.65 -2.14
C GLY A 21 -2.60 11.63 -1.72
N PRO A 22 -1.96 10.47 -1.86
CA PRO A 22 -0.55 10.29 -1.50
C PRO A 22 0.35 11.10 -2.44
N ARG A 23 1.41 11.67 -1.90
CA ARG A 23 2.44 12.36 -2.67
C ARG A 23 3.27 11.35 -3.46
N LEU A 24 4.09 11.82 -4.39
CA LEU A 24 4.90 10.96 -5.27
C LEU A 24 5.67 9.87 -4.49
N GLU A 25 6.40 10.27 -3.44
CA GLU A 25 7.23 9.34 -2.66
C GLU A 25 6.37 8.27 -1.97
N ALA A 26 5.28 8.67 -1.33
CA ALA A 26 4.35 7.77 -0.64
C ALA A 26 3.66 6.82 -1.63
N SER A 27 3.27 7.31 -2.82
CA SER A 27 2.68 6.49 -3.88
C SER A 27 3.65 5.40 -4.34
N VAL A 28 4.89 5.76 -4.67
CA VAL A 28 5.92 4.79 -5.10
C VAL A 28 6.19 3.75 -4.02
N MET A 29 6.27 4.19 -2.75
CA MET A 29 6.55 3.33 -1.61
C MET A 29 5.44 2.29 -1.38
N SER A 30 4.18 2.70 -1.51
CA SER A 30 3.02 1.82 -1.27
C SER A 30 2.64 0.97 -2.47
N PHE A 31 2.85 1.45 -3.69
CA PHE A 31 2.52 0.72 -4.90
C PHE A 31 3.42 -0.52 -5.12
N ASN A 32 4.68 -0.44 -4.74
CA ASN A 32 5.63 -1.52 -4.87
C ASN A 32 5.66 -2.36 -3.58
N LYS A 33 5.16 -3.60 -3.64
CA LYS A 33 5.08 -4.51 -2.49
C LYS A 33 6.43 -4.75 -1.80
N VAL A 34 7.54 -4.76 -2.56
CA VAL A 34 8.88 -4.89 -1.97
C VAL A 34 9.25 -3.65 -1.17
N LEU A 35 8.94 -2.46 -1.68
CA LEU A 35 9.16 -1.20 -0.95
C LEU A 35 8.24 -1.09 0.26
N THR A 36 7.01 -1.57 0.17
CA THR A 36 6.10 -1.67 1.32
C THR A 36 6.70 -2.53 2.45
N LYS A 37 7.36 -3.65 2.12
CA LYS A 37 8.09 -4.46 3.13
C LYS A 37 9.23 -3.68 3.78
N LYS A 38 9.98 -2.89 3.00
CA LYS A 38 11.03 -2.02 3.54
C LYS A 38 10.47 -0.90 4.41
N LEU A 39 9.31 -0.35 4.07
CA LEU A 39 8.62 0.59 4.94
C LEU A 39 8.21 -0.06 6.27
N CYS A 40 7.71 -1.30 6.25
CA CYS A 40 7.41 -2.05 7.47
C CYS A 40 8.65 -2.19 8.38
N GLU A 41 9.81 -2.52 7.80
CA GLU A 41 11.08 -2.59 8.55
C GLU A 41 11.44 -1.23 9.19
N LEU A 42 11.31 -0.13 8.43
CA LEU A 42 11.62 1.23 8.90
C LEU A 42 10.71 1.68 10.05
N CYS A 43 9.41 1.38 9.96
CA CYS A 43 8.45 1.80 10.98
C CYS A 43 8.22 0.73 12.07
N ALA A 44 9.01 -0.35 12.08
CA ALA A 44 8.90 -1.47 13.02
C ALA A 44 7.48 -2.07 13.11
N VAL A 45 6.77 -2.13 11.98
CA VAL A 45 5.49 -2.83 11.85
C VAL A 45 5.77 -4.22 11.31
N PRO A 46 5.27 -5.30 11.95
CA PRO A 46 5.47 -6.63 11.45
C PRO A 46 4.88 -6.84 10.05
N SER A 47 5.56 -7.58 9.20
CA SER A 47 5.04 -8.13 7.95
C SER A 47 5.44 -9.61 7.84
N LEU A 48 4.72 -10.39 7.03
CA LEU A 48 5.11 -11.80 6.82
C LEU A 48 6.52 -11.88 6.23
N PRO A 49 7.28 -12.95 6.52
CA PRO A 49 8.55 -13.21 5.85
C PRO A 49 8.36 -13.21 4.33
N TYR A 50 9.37 -12.80 3.60
CA TYR A 50 9.25 -12.71 2.15
C TYR A 50 10.57 -12.96 1.44
N GLU A 51 10.47 -13.31 0.18
CA GLU A 51 11.58 -13.34 -0.78
C GLU A 51 11.22 -12.51 -2.01
N VAL A 52 12.25 -11.93 -2.61
CA VAL A 52 12.11 -11.20 -3.87
C VAL A 52 12.70 -12.07 -4.97
N LEU A 53 11.91 -12.41 -5.96
CA LEU A 53 12.31 -13.29 -7.05
C LEU A 53 12.44 -12.51 -8.36
N LYS A 54 13.50 -12.78 -9.08
CA LYS A 54 13.71 -12.46 -10.48
C LYS A 54 13.61 -13.71 -11.34
N ARG A 55 13.45 -13.55 -12.65
CA ARG A 55 13.38 -14.69 -13.57
C ARG A 55 14.66 -15.53 -13.46
N GLY A 56 14.48 -16.80 -13.16
CA GLY A 56 15.56 -17.77 -12.94
C GLY A 56 16.01 -17.96 -11.50
N ASP A 57 15.50 -17.16 -10.56
CA ASP A 57 15.77 -17.37 -9.14
C ASP A 57 15.06 -18.62 -8.61
N LYS A 58 15.61 -19.19 -7.55
CA LYS A 58 14.98 -20.30 -6.82
C LYS A 58 14.24 -19.78 -5.62
N LEU A 59 13.08 -20.33 -5.36
CA LEU A 59 12.32 -20.08 -4.14
C LEU A 59 12.98 -20.81 -2.97
N GLY A 60 13.34 -20.07 -1.91
CA GLY A 60 13.89 -20.61 -0.66
C GLY A 60 12.82 -20.82 0.41
N LEU A 61 11.65 -20.16 0.30
CA LEU A 61 10.54 -20.33 1.24
C LEU A 61 9.95 -21.74 1.16
N SER A 62 9.50 -22.23 2.32
CA SER A 62 8.73 -23.47 2.40
C SER A 62 7.35 -23.31 1.77
N LEU A 63 6.85 -24.35 1.13
CA LEU A 63 5.48 -24.38 0.60
C LEU A 63 4.48 -24.74 1.72
N PRO A 64 3.23 -24.26 1.62
CA PRO A 64 2.69 -23.46 0.52
C PRO A 64 3.15 -22.00 0.57
N ALA A 65 3.36 -21.40 -0.61
CA ALA A 65 3.75 -20.01 -0.77
C ALA A 65 2.81 -19.28 -1.74
N ILE A 66 2.75 -17.95 -1.64
CA ILE A 66 2.00 -17.09 -2.55
C ILE A 66 2.98 -16.17 -3.28
N LEU A 67 2.89 -16.14 -4.60
CA LEU A 67 3.70 -15.29 -5.48
C LEU A 67 2.84 -14.14 -5.99
N LYS A 68 3.36 -12.92 -5.87
CA LYS A 68 2.63 -11.69 -6.22
C LYS A 68 3.52 -10.81 -7.10
N PRO A 69 3.07 -10.32 -8.27
CA PRO A 69 3.77 -9.24 -8.98
C PRO A 69 4.00 -8.04 -8.04
N ALA A 70 5.22 -7.50 -8.04
CA ALA A 70 5.61 -6.47 -7.06
C ALA A 70 4.84 -5.16 -7.25
N ARG A 71 4.48 -4.78 -8.49
CA ARG A 71 3.89 -3.50 -8.87
C ARG A 71 2.53 -3.67 -9.54
N LEU A 72 1.68 -4.49 -8.94
CA LEU A 72 0.34 -4.75 -9.48
C LEU A 72 -0.66 -4.92 -8.34
N GLY A 73 -1.89 -4.45 -8.57
CA GLY A 73 -3.01 -4.58 -7.64
C GLY A 73 -4.03 -5.64 -8.08
N SER A 74 -5.16 -5.68 -7.38
CA SER A 74 -6.36 -6.46 -7.76
C SER A 74 -6.14 -7.97 -7.92
N SER A 75 -5.14 -8.53 -7.24
CA SER A 75 -4.77 -9.96 -7.33
C SER A 75 -4.41 -10.46 -8.74
N ILE A 76 -4.13 -9.56 -9.70
CA ILE A 76 -3.72 -9.95 -11.06
C ILE A 76 -2.33 -10.59 -10.99
N GLY A 77 -2.17 -11.74 -11.64
CA GLY A 77 -0.91 -12.50 -11.69
C GLY A 77 -0.50 -13.13 -10.36
N VAL A 78 -1.36 -13.11 -9.33
CA VAL A 78 -1.09 -13.75 -8.03
C VAL A 78 -1.34 -15.25 -8.15
N GLN A 79 -0.36 -16.05 -7.69
CA GLN A 79 -0.43 -17.50 -7.73
C GLN A 79 -0.10 -18.10 -6.36
N ILE A 80 -0.82 -19.14 -5.98
CA ILE A 80 -0.50 -19.97 -4.81
C ILE A 80 0.20 -21.21 -5.30
N VAL A 81 1.36 -21.50 -4.71
CA VAL A 81 2.18 -22.67 -4.97
C VAL A 81 2.07 -23.61 -3.77
N ARG A 82 1.45 -24.76 -3.95
CA ARG A 82 1.31 -25.79 -2.90
C ARG A 82 2.35 -26.89 -3.04
N GLU A 83 2.73 -27.18 -4.27
CA GLU A 83 3.68 -28.24 -4.60
C GLU A 83 4.81 -27.71 -5.51
N PRO A 84 6.02 -28.27 -5.42
CA PRO A 84 7.16 -27.82 -6.24
C PRO A 84 6.90 -27.85 -7.76
N SER A 85 6.04 -28.75 -8.23
CA SER A 85 5.64 -28.87 -9.64
C SER A 85 4.88 -27.68 -10.17
N GLU A 86 4.25 -26.87 -9.30
CA GLU A 86 3.46 -25.69 -9.68
C GLU A 86 4.32 -24.42 -9.81
N LEU A 87 5.55 -24.44 -9.27
CA LEU A 87 6.38 -23.24 -9.12
C LEU A 87 6.74 -22.59 -10.46
N GLU A 88 7.13 -23.40 -11.44
CA GLU A 88 7.53 -22.89 -12.77
C GLU A 88 6.36 -22.14 -13.44
N TYR A 89 5.20 -22.78 -13.47
CA TYR A 89 3.98 -22.15 -14.02
C TYR A 89 3.59 -20.87 -13.26
N ALA A 90 3.62 -20.91 -11.93
CA ALA A 90 3.28 -19.75 -11.09
C ALA A 90 4.24 -18.57 -11.32
N CYS A 91 5.53 -18.86 -11.48
CA CYS A 91 6.52 -17.85 -11.83
C CYS A 91 6.26 -17.27 -13.23
N ASP A 92 5.99 -18.11 -14.23
CA ASP A 92 5.73 -17.65 -15.59
C ASP A 92 4.52 -16.73 -15.63
N VAL A 93 3.39 -17.10 -15.01
CA VAL A 93 2.21 -16.24 -14.91
C VAL A 93 2.54 -14.91 -14.22
N GLY A 94 3.25 -14.94 -13.11
CA GLY A 94 3.61 -13.71 -12.39
C GLY A 94 4.53 -12.78 -13.20
N PHE A 95 5.52 -13.37 -13.89
CA PHE A 95 6.47 -12.63 -14.74
C PHE A 95 5.91 -12.13 -16.08
N GLU A 96 4.68 -12.48 -16.44
CA GLU A 96 3.97 -11.79 -17.53
C GLU A 96 3.62 -10.36 -17.16
N PHE A 97 3.44 -10.08 -15.86
CA PHE A 97 2.96 -8.78 -15.36
C PHE A 97 4.04 -7.90 -14.73
N ASP A 98 5.10 -8.49 -14.20
CA ASP A 98 6.19 -7.74 -13.57
C ASP A 98 7.52 -8.48 -13.71
N ASP A 99 8.63 -7.76 -13.75
CA ASP A 99 9.98 -8.33 -13.73
C ASP A 99 10.44 -8.78 -12.34
N THR A 100 9.59 -8.58 -11.34
CA THR A 100 9.88 -8.85 -9.93
C THR A 100 8.63 -9.45 -9.27
N LEU A 101 8.83 -10.57 -8.59
CA LEU A 101 7.78 -11.18 -7.77
C LEU A 101 8.15 -11.07 -6.28
N LEU A 102 7.15 -10.85 -5.46
CA LEU A 102 7.21 -11.03 -4.01
C LEU A 102 6.64 -12.40 -3.67
N ALA A 103 7.41 -13.24 -3.02
CA ALA A 103 6.95 -14.52 -2.47
C ALA A 103 6.79 -14.41 -0.96
N GLU A 104 5.70 -14.94 -0.44
CA GLU A 104 5.38 -14.99 1.00
C GLU A 104 4.83 -16.38 1.37
N PRO A 105 4.90 -16.79 2.65
CA PRO A 105 4.16 -17.97 3.10
C PRO A 105 2.67 -17.81 2.83
N PHE A 106 2.05 -18.83 2.27
CA PHE A 106 0.57 -18.87 2.18
C PHE A 106 0.02 -19.55 3.43
N ILE A 107 -0.69 -18.77 4.26
CA ILE A 107 -1.27 -19.23 5.51
C ILE A 107 -2.78 -19.42 5.31
N GLU A 108 -3.21 -20.66 5.29
CA GLU A 108 -4.62 -20.98 5.12
C GLU A 108 -5.43 -20.50 6.34
N GLY A 109 -6.58 -19.89 6.08
CA GLY A 109 -7.44 -19.41 7.16
C GLY A 109 -6.97 -18.16 7.90
N ILE A 110 -5.86 -17.51 7.50
CA ILE A 110 -5.40 -16.25 8.12
C ILE A 110 -6.52 -15.21 8.12
N ARG A 111 -6.76 -14.56 9.27
CA ARG A 111 -7.74 -13.46 9.34
C ARG A 111 -7.18 -12.21 8.68
N GLU A 112 -8.06 -11.46 8.03
CA GLU A 112 -7.72 -10.19 7.38
C GLU A 112 -8.54 -9.06 7.98
N PHE A 113 -7.91 -7.89 8.18
CA PHE A 113 -8.56 -6.69 8.66
C PHE A 113 -8.21 -5.50 7.78
N ASN A 114 -9.24 -4.78 7.35
CA ASN A 114 -9.09 -3.54 6.60
C ASN A 114 -9.33 -2.36 7.52
N LEU A 115 -8.39 -1.42 7.55
CA LEU A 115 -8.50 -0.17 8.30
C LEU A 115 -8.15 0.98 7.37
N ALA A 116 -9.11 1.87 7.13
CA ALA A 116 -8.87 3.12 6.42
C ALA A 116 -8.72 4.27 7.40
N GLY A 117 -8.04 5.33 6.97
CA GLY A 117 -7.87 6.52 7.79
C GLY A 117 -6.98 7.56 7.15
N PHE A 118 -6.87 8.69 7.83
CA PHE A 118 -6.04 9.83 7.47
C PHE A 118 -5.67 10.64 8.71
N LYS A 119 -4.73 11.57 8.56
CA LYS A 119 -4.36 12.54 9.59
C LYS A 119 -4.84 13.92 9.20
N ALA A 120 -5.53 14.61 10.12
CA ALA A 120 -5.96 15.98 9.98
C ALA A 120 -5.39 16.81 11.15
N GLY A 121 -4.45 17.72 10.85
CA GLY A 121 -3.66 18.34 11.91
C GLY A 121 -2.88 17.32 12.72
N ASP A 122 -3.12 17.26 14.03
CA ASP A 122 -2.45 16.31 14.93
C ASP A 122 -3.30 15.06 15.23
N GLU A 123 -4.51 14.96 14.68
CA GLU A 123 -5.45 13.89 14.97
C GLU A 123 -5.57 12.89 13.83
N PHE A 124 -5.68 11.62 14.19
CA PHE A 124 -5.98 10.55 13.24
C PHE A 124 -7.48 10.23 13.22
N HIS A 125 -8.04 10.24 12.03
CA HIS A 125 -9.39 9.82 11.73
C HIS A 125 -9.37 8.39 11.21
N PHE A 126 -10.08 7.49 11.86
CA PHE A 126 -10.14 6.08 11.48
C PHE A 126 -11.53 5.66 11.07
N SER A 127 -11.59 4.82 10.07
CA SER A 127 -12.81 4.09 9.72
C SER A 127 -13.16 3.04 10.77
N MET A 128 -14.30 2.37 10.59
CA MET A 128 -14.51 1.07 11.22
C MET A 128 -13.46 0.08 10.72
N ILE A 129 -13.06 -0.86 11.56
CA ILE A 129 -12.22 -1.99 11.16
C ILE A 129 -13.14 -3.05 10.55
N GLU A 130 -12.89 -3.39 9.29
CA GLU A 130 -13.63 -4.41 8.58
C GLU A 130 -12.89 -5.75 8.62
N GLU A 131 -13.63 -6.85 8.82
CA GLU A 131 -13.17 -8.19 8.50
C GLU A 131 -13.89 -8.65 7.23
N PRO A 132 -13.20 -8.61 6.05
CA PRO A 132 -13.84 -9.00 4.81
C PRO A 132 -14.25 -10.49 4.84
N LYS A 133 -15.39 -10.80 4.26
CA LYS A 133 -15.79 -12.20 4.12
C LYS A 133 -14.79 -12.92 3.24
N LYS A 134 -14.18 -13.98 3.75
CA LYS A 134 -13.43 -14.90 2.90
C LYS A 134 -14.42 -15.66 2.03
N THR A 135 -14.56 -15.24 0.80
CA THR A 135 -14.89 -16.17 -0.27
C THR A 135 -13.59 -16.87 -0.62
N ALA A 136 -13.65 -18.19 -0.89
CA ALA A 136 -12.50 -18.97 -1.37
C ALA A 136 -11.73 -18.12 -2.39
N PHE A 137 -10.38 -18.21 -2.40
CA PHE A 137 -9.48 -17.37 -3.21
C PHE A 137 -10.13 -17.05 -4.55
N LEU A 138 -10.74 -15.87 -4.64
CA LEU A 138 -11.53 -15.48 -5.79
C LEU A 138 -10.59 -15.01 -6.88
N ASP A 139 -10.64 -15.68 -8.00
CA ASP A 139 -10.12 -15.22 -9.26
C ASP A 139 -10.56 -13.75 -9.50
N PHE A 140 -9.73 -12.97 -10.20
CA PHE A 140 -10.01 -11.57 -10.54
C PHE A 140 -11.46 -11.35 -11.05
N GLU A 141 -11.95 -12.26 -11.89
CA GLU A 141 -13.32 -12.21 -12.42
C GLU A 141 -14.38 -12.26 -11.31
N GLN A 142 -14.20 -13.07 -10.29
CA GLN A 142 -15.16 -13.20 -9.20
C GLN A 142 -15.13 -12.01 -8.23
N LYS A 143 -13.97 -11.37 -8.02
CA LYS A 143 -13.86 -10.14 -7.21
C LYS A 143 -14.59 -8.95 -7.81
N TYR A 144 -14.63 -8.84 -9.15
CA TYR A 144 -15.24 -7.69 -9.84
C TYR A 144 -16.65 -7.95 -10.36
N LEU A 145 -17.04 -9.19 -10.63
CA LEU A 145 -18.41 -9.52 -11.08
C LEU A 145 -19.40 -9.68 -9.92
N SER A 146 -18.94 -9.87 -8.69
CA SER A 146 -19.80 -9.97 -7.50
C SER A 146 -20.19 -8.62 -6.88
N PHE A 147 -19.99 -7.49 -7.57
CA PHE A 147 -20.46 -6.17 -7.13
C PHE A 147 -21.98 -5.99 -7.12
N SER A 148 -22.76 -7.03 -7.45
CA SER A 148 -24.21 -7.00 -7.37
C SER A 148 -24.69 -7.47 -6.01
N GLY A 149 -24.92 -6.52 -5.11
CA GLY A 149 -25.83 -6.67 -3.98
C GLY A 149 -25.22 -7.11 -2.66
N GLU A 150 -25.30 -6.22 -1.67
CA GLU A 150 -25.13 -6.46 -0.25
C GLU A 150 -23.77 -7.00 0.23
N SER A 151 -22.71 -6.24 0.05
CA SER A 151 -21.58 -6.32 0.97
C SER A 151 -22.07 -5.77 2.34
N ARG A 152 -22.64 -6.61 3.18
CA ARG A 152 -22.94 -6.24 4.55
C ARG A 152 -21.61 -5.91 5.22
N LYS A 153 -21.41 -4.61 5.49
CA LYS A 153 -20.32 -4.11 6.33
C LYS A 153 -20.23 -5.02 7.55
N ARG A 154 -19.13 -5.72 7.70
CA ARG A 154 -18.88 -6.54 8.86
C ARG A 154 -17.81 -5.89 9.70
N SER A 155 -18.24 -5.21 10.78
CA SER A 155 -17.31 -4.79 11.81
C SER A 155 -16.55 -6.02 12.33
N ALA A 156 -15.24 -5.91 12.42
CA ALA A 156 -14.41 -6.98 12.95
C ALA A 156 -14.78 -7.28 14.40
N ASP A 157 -14.96 -8.55 14.71
CA ASP A 157 -15.13 -9.02 16.08
C ASP A 157 -13.74 -9.28 16.68
N ILE A 158 -13.15 -8.24 17.25
CA ILE A 158 -11.83 -8.22 17.86
C ILE A 158 -11.82 -7.39 19.15
N ASP A 159 -10.97 -7.78 20.07
CA ASP A 159 -10.80 -7.09 21.33
C ASP A 159 -10.16 -5.70 21.16
N THR A 160 -10.26 -4.88 22.21
CA THR A 160 -9.72 -3.51 22.23
C THR A 160 -8.19 -3.48 22.07
N SER A 161 -7.48 -4.48 22.53
CA SER A 161 -6.02 -4.58 22.40
C SER A 161 -5.63 -4.71 20.94
N THR A 162 -6.27 -5.64 20.22
CA THR A 162 -6.06 -5.85 18.78
C THR A 162 -6.45 -4.61 17.95
N GLN A 163 -7.57 -3.94 18.31
CA GLN A 163 -7.95 -2.68 17.65
C GLN A 163 -6.88 -1.60 17.82
N ASN A 164 -6.31 -1.47 19.03
CA ASN A 164 -5.26 -0.49 19.31
C ASN A 164 -3.96 -0.83 18.57
N GLU A 165 -3.60 -2.11 18.47
CA GLU A 165 -2.42 -2.57 17.72
C GLU A 165 -2.56 -2.22 16.23
N LEU A 166 -3.72 -2.46 15.61
CA LEU A 166 -4.00 -2.09 14.22
C LEU A 166 -3.88 -0.58 14.00
N LYS A 167 -4.47 0.23 14.89
CA LYS A 167 -4.41 1.69 14.79
C LYS A 167 -3.00 2.22 15.01
N ASP A 168 -2.24 1.63 15.91
CA ASP A 168 -0.83 2.01 16.15
C ASP A 168 0.05 1.64 14.96
N ALA A 169 -0.11 0.45 14.39
CA ALA A 169 0.57 0.05 13.18
C ALA A 169 0.24 1.00 12.02
N PHE A 170 -1.04 1.36 11.85
CA PHE A 170 -1.48 2.31 10.84
C PHE A 170 -0.81 3.68 11.02
N ARG A 171 -0.78 4.23 12.26
CA ARG A 171 -0.13 5.54 12.53
C ARG A 171 1.34 5.53 12.12
N ARG A 172 2.08 4.51 12.54
CA ARG A 172 3.51 4.37 12.21
C ARG A 172 3.75 4.27 10.71
N ILE A 173 2.93 3.50 10.00
CA ILE A 173 2.97 3.38 8.54
C ILE A 173 2.68 4.74 7.90
N TYR A 174 1.62 5.40 8.32
CA TYR A 174 1.16 6.67 7.75
C TYR A 174 2.22 7.76 7.89
N GLU A 175 2.77 7.94 9.08
CA GLU A 175 3.76 8.97 9.36
C GLU A 175 5.12 8.66 8.71
N THR A 176 5.61 7.42 8.82
CA THR A 176 6.90 7.03 8.23
C THR A 176 6.84 7.02 6.70
N GLY A 177 5.71 6.62 6.12
CA GLY A 177 5.49 6.57 4.67
C GLY A 177 5.17 7.93 4.04
N GLY A 178 4.96 8.98 4.85
CA GLY A 178 4.69 10.34 4.36
C GLY A 178 3.34 10.48 3.66
N PHE A 179 2.29 9.86 4.18
CA PHE A 179 0.95 9.87 3.58
C PHE A 179 0.13 11.13 3.88
N ASP A 180 0.75 12.22 4.35
CA ASP A 180 0.05 13.46 4.66
C ASP A 180 -0.81 13.97 3.48
N GLY A 181 -2.08 14.22 3.76
CA GLY A 181 -3.08 14.63 2.77
C GLY A 181 -3.73 13.47 2.00
N ALA A 182 -3.43 12.23 2.35
CA ALA A 182 -4.05 11.05 1.76
C ALA A 182 -5.01 10.37 2.74
N LEU A 183 -6.12 9.84 2.22
CA LEU A 183 -6.90 8.82 2.88
C LEU A 183 -6.43 7.48 2.33
N ILE A 184 -5.79 6.66 3.15
CA ILE A 184 -5.28 5.35 2.76
C ILE A 184 -6.06 4.22 3.44
N ARG A 185 -5.94 3.00 2.92
CA ARG A 185 -6.39 1.79 3.58
C ARG A 185 -5.22 0.84 3.73
N CYS A 186 -4.98 0.40 4.96
CA CYS A 186 -4.05 -0.67 5.25
C CYS A 186 -4.83 -1.97 5.42
N ASP A 187 -4.40 -3.01 4.73
CA ASP A 187 -4.94 -4.35 4.82
C ASP A 187 -3.97 -5.18 5.65
N PHE A 188 -4.43 -5.69 6.78
CA PHE A 188 -3.62 -6.40 7.75
C PHE A 188 -3.99 -7.88 7.80
N PHE A 189 -3.00 -8.72 8.03
CA PHE A 189 -3.20 -10.09 8.48
C PHE A 189 -3.16 -10.17 10.00
N TYR A 190 -3.94 -11.10 10.55
CA TYR A 190 -3.86 -11.46 11.97
C TYR A 190 -3.64 -12.96 12.09
N HIS A 191 -2.52 -13.33 12.70
CA HIS A 191 -2.11 -14.71 12.84
C HIS A 191 -1.38 -14.91 14.17
N GLU A 192 -1.75 -15.95 14.92
CA GLU A 192 -1.13 -16.31 16.20
C GLU A 192 -1.01 -15.14 17.19
N GLY A 193 -2.07 -14.33 17.29
CA GLY A 193 -2.11 -13.21 18.23
C GLY A 193 -1.32 -11.98 17.82
N LYS A 194 -0.87 -11.89 16.56
CA LYS A 194 -0.06 -10.76 16.04
C LYS A 194 -0.67 -10.16 14.78
N VAL A 195 -0.49 -8.86 14.64
CA VAL A 195 -0.85 -8.08 13.46
C VAL A 195 0.34 -7.96 12.52
N TYR A 196 0.11 -8.20 11.23
CA TYR A 196 1.10 -8.05 10.15
C TYR A 196 0.52 -7.19 9.05
N LEU A 197 1.27 -6.22 8.54
CA LEU A 197 0.85 -5.50 7.34
C LEU A 197 0.95 -6.43 6.13
N ASN A 198 -0.13 -6.53 5.36
CA ASN A 198 -0.17 -7.19 4.06
C ASN A 198 0.10 -6.19 2.93
N GLU A 199 -0.75 -5.17 2.79
CA GLU A 199 -0.60 -4.16 1.75
C GLU A 199 -1.13 -2.79 2.18
N ILE A 200 -0.68 -1.76 1.48
CA ILE A 200 -1.17 -0.38 1.62
C ILE A 200 -1.88 -0.03 0.31
N ASN A 201 -3.13 0.40 0.42
CA ASN A 201 -3.90 0.94 -0.69
C ASN A 201 -3.88 2.47 -0.57
N PRO A 202 -3.02 3.17 -1.34
CA PRO A 202 -2.83 4.61 -1.22
C PRO A 202 -4.01 5.42 -1.78
N ASN A 203 -4.75 4.83 -2.72
CA ASN A 203 -6.02 5.32 -3.26
C ASN A 203 -7.03 4.17 -3.25
N PRO A 204 -7.58 3.81 -2.08
CA PRO A 204 -8.46 2.65 -1.99
C PRO A 204 -9.70 2.84 -2.85
N GLY A 205 -10.24 1.75 -3.36
CA GLY A 205 -11.44 1.77 -4.19
C GLY A 205 -12.57 2.58 -3.53
N SER A 206 -13.17 3.52 -4.27
CA SER A 206 -14.16 4.49 -3.77
C SER A 206 -13.69 5.25 -2.51
N LEU A 207 -12.38 5.44 -2.34
CA LEU A 207 -11.74 5.99 -1.14
C LEU A 207 -12.20 5.30 0.15
N ALA A 208 -12.48 4.02 0.10
CA ALA A 208 -13.01 3.23 1.23
C ALA A 208 -14.23 3.88 1.93
N ASN A 209 -15.04 4.64 1.19
CA ASN A 209 -16.17 5.42 1.71
C ASN A 209 -17.15 4.57 2.54
N TYR A 210 -17.29 3.31 2.16
CA TYR A 210 -18.18 2.36 2.82
C TYR A 210 -17.77 2.00 4.26
N LEU A 211 -16.54 2.32 4.67
CA LEU A 211 -16.03 2.08 6.02
C LEU A 211 -16.30 3.24 6.99
N PHE A 212 -16.69 4.41 6.50
CA PHE A 212 -16.98 5.59 7.32
C PHE A 212 -18.47 5.76 7.56
N ALA A 213 -18.83 6.30 8.73
CA ALA A 213 -20.22 6.62 9.06
C ALA A 213 -20.70 7.85 8.29
N ASP A 214 -19.87 8.90 8.24
CA ASP A 214 -20.10 10.13 7.48
C ASP A 214 -18.85 10.46 6.65
N PHE A 215 -18.75 9.82 5.50
CA PHE A 215 -17.61 9.98 4.60
C PHE A 215 -17.47 11.42 4.08
N THR A 216 -18.58 12.13 3.89
CA THR A 216 -18.54 13.51 3.40
C THR A 216 -17.87 14.44 4.40
N ALA A 217 -18.24 14.34 5.67
CA ALA A 217 -17.60 15.12 6.73
C ALA A 217 -16.09 14.81 6.85
N GLU A 218 -15.71 13.53 6.70
CA GLU A 218 -14.29 13.11 6.76
C GLU A 218 -13.47 13.69 5.61
N ILE A 219 -13.98 13.66 4.38
CA ILE A 219 -13.29 14.24 3.22
C ILE A 219 -13.19 15.75 3.31
N GLU A 220 -14.24 16.44 3.80
CA GLU A 220 -14.17 17.87 4.05
C GLU A 220 -13.14 18.21 5.13
N CYS A 221 -13.04 17.41 6.17
CA CYS A 221 -12.01 17.56 7.20
C CYS A 221 -10.61 17.41 6.61
N LEU A 222 -10.36 16.34 5.85
CA LEU A 222 -9.07 16.11 5.18
C LEU A 222 -8.72 17.27 4.22
N ALA A 223 -9.68 17.73 3.42
CA ALA A 223 -9.47 18.82 2.47
C ALA A 223 -9.03 20.14 3.13
N LYS A 224 -9.51 20.42 4.35
CA LYS A 224 -9.11 21.60 5.12
C LYS A 224 -7.70 21.50 5.72
N HIS A 225 -7.16 20.29 5.82
CA HIS A 225 -5.86 20.00 6.45
C HIS A 225 -4.81 19.50 5.45
N LEU A 226 -5.02 19.73 4.15
CA LEU A 226 -4.03 19.33 3.15
C LEU A 226 -2.67 19.98 3.41
N PRO A 227 -1.56 19.25 3.25
CA PRO A 227 -0.23 19.80 3.39
C PRO A 227 0.00 20.89 2.33
N LYS A 228 0.61 21.99 2.75
CA LYS A 228 1.01 23.03 1.81
C LYS A 228 2.13 22.50 0.92
N PRO A 229 2.10 22.80 -0.40
CA PRO A 229 3.20 22.45 -1.29
C PRO A 229 4.53 22.97 -0.75
N LYS A 230 5.53 22.10 -0.62
CA LYS A 230 6.87 22.54 -0.22
C LYS A 230 7.49 23.35 -1.36
N GLN A 231 7.64 24.66 -1.15
CA GLN A 231 8.44 25.48 -2.06
C GLN A 231 9.90 25.24 -1.73
N ILE A 232 10.60 24.49 -2.57
CA ILE A 232 12.04 24.37 -2.49
C ILE A 232 12.62 25.64 -3.12
N LYS A 233 13.23 26.49 -2.30
CA LYS A 233 13.95 27.64 -2.79
C LYS A 233 15.30 27.18 -3.37
N VAL A 234 15.36 27.09 -4.68
CA VAL A 234 16.61 26.75 -5.36
C VAL A 234 17.43 28.02 -5.55
N GLU A 235 18.56 28.15 -4.85
CA GLU A 235 19.52 29.23 -5.06
C GLU A 235 20.58 28.77 -6.05
N TYR A 236 20.58 29.38 -7.24
CA TYR A 236 21.54 29.04 -8.32
C TYR A 236 22.89 29.77 -8.20
N ASN A 237 23.18 30.43 -7.08
CA ASN A 237 24.40 31.20 -6.89
C ASN A 237 25.68 30.38 -7.18
N PHE A 238 25.71 29.13 -6.76
CA PHE A 238 26.83 28.22 -7.03
C PHE A 238 27.02 27.87 -8.51
N ILE A 239 25.95 27.82 -9.30
CA ILE A 239 26.06 27.53 -10.74
C ILE A 239 26.78 28.67 -11.48
N ASN A 240 26.52 29.91 -11.09
CA ASN A 240 27.17 31.07 -11.65
C ASN A 240 28.68 31.12 -11.28
N GLU A 241 29.04 30.70 -10.06
CA GLU A 241 30.46 30.61 -9.64
C GLU A 241 31.19 29.49 -10.40
N ILE A 242 30.58 28.32 -10.59
CA ILE A 242 31.16 27.21 -11.37
C ILE A 242 31.32 27.59 -12.84
N ASN A 243 30.36 28.27 -13.44
CA ASN A 243 30.47 28.76 -14.82
C ASN A 243 31.50 29.87 -14.96
N GLY A 244 31.66 30.74 -13.95
CA GLY A 244 32.71 31.75 -13.90
C GLY A 244 34.12 31.16 -13.79
N GLN A 245 34.29 30.00 -13.16
CA GLN A 245 35.57 29.30 -13.07
C GLN A 245 35.92 28.53 -14.35
N LYS A 246 34.94 27.97 -15.07
CA LYS A 246 35.16 27.32 -16.37
C LYS A 246 35.64 28.29 -17.45
N GLY A 247 35.26 29.56 -17.37
CA GLY A 247 35.76 30.60 -18.29
C GLY A 247 37.20 31.04 -18.06
N LYS A 248 37.86 30.57 -16.97
CA LYS A 248 39.28 30.88 -16.67
C LYS A 248 40.23 29.73 -17.00
N MET A 249 39.74 28.61 -17.50
CA MET A 249 40.56 27.44 -17.90
C MET A 249 40.48 27.16 -19.41
N GLY A 250 40.20 28.17 -20.21
CA GLY A 250 40.30 28.16 -21.66
C GLY A 250 41.43 29.02 -22.16
#